data_632624b8f59b5a090d1c859e566266d8
#
_entry.id   632624b8f59b5a090d1c859e566266d8
#
_cell.length_a   1.000
_cell.length_b   1.000
_cell.length_c   1.000
_cell.angle_alpha   90.00
_cell.angle_beta   90.00
_cell.angle_gamma   90.00
#
_symmetry.space_group_name_H-M   'P 1'
#
loop_
_entity.id
_entity.type
_entity.pdbx_description
1 polymer ?
#
loop_
_entity_poly.entity_id
_entity_poly.type
_entity_poly.pdbx_seq_one_letter_code
_entity_poly.pdbx_strand_id
1 'polypeptide(L)'
;MEMTKPMQPPLDAYSQIVAGVAAELTGKVASLRVPRQGSGRAGESLGSAVVYTSDGFLLTNAHVVGSAQSGTASFGDGTSAPFTTVGADPLSDLAVLRAAGPTPPPAKLGEADELVVGQLVVAVGNPLGLAGSVTAGVVSALGRSLPTRSGAAGRLIEDVIQTDAALNPGNSGGALADSQARVVGINTAVAGVGLGLAVPVKQELSEYGRFCTALRAARQ
;
A
#
# COMPACT_ATOMS: atom_id res chain seq x y z
N MET A 1 -29.50 -1.20 38.69
CA MET A 1 -29.96 -2.21 37.71
C MET A 1 -29.05 -2.11 36.52
N GLU A 2 -27.99 -2.90 36.56
CA GLU A 2 -26.92 -2.89 35.56
C GLU A 2 -27.44 -3.62 34.31
N MET A 3 -27.67 -2.85 33.25
CA MET A 3 -28.10 -3.41 31.95
C MET A 3 -26.89 -4.17 31.37
N THR A 4 -26.90 -5.50 31.53
CA THR A 4 -25.96 -6.39 30.84
C THR A 4 -26.09 -6.15 29.32
N LYS A 5 -25.03 -5.62 28.73
CA LYS A 5 -24.93 -5.46 27.25
C LYS A 5 -25.12 -6.84 26.62
N PRO A 6 -26.03 -6.99 25.67
CA PRO A 6 -26.26 -8.29 25.03
C PRO A 6 -24.92 -8.77 24.41
N MET A 7 -24.55 -10.00 24.74
CA MET A 7 -23.38 -10.67 24.21
C MET A 7 -23.54 -10.81 22.69
N GLN A 8 -22.68 -10.16 21.92
CA GLN A 8 -22.69 -10.30 20.48
C GLN A 8 -22.36 -11.76 20.10
N PRO A 9 -23.05 -12.35 19.12
CA PRO A 9 -22.67 -13.68 18.63
C PRO A 9 -21.23 -13.66 18.09
N PRO A 10 -20.51 -14.79 18.17
CA PRO A 10 -19.16 -14.89 17.63
C PRO A 10 -19.20 -14.62 16.12
N LEU A 11 -18.15 -13.94 15.62
CA LEU A 11 -17.99 -13.70 14.19
C LEU A 11 -17.86 -15.04 13.45
N ASP A 12 -18.41 -15.11 12.23
CA ASP A 12 -18.13 -16.22 11.32
C ASP A 12 -16.67 -16.24 10.86
N ALA A 13 -16.24 -17.35 10.24
CA ALA A 13 -14.85 -17.55 9.84
C ALA A 13 -14.34 -16.47 8.87
N TYR A 14 -15.17 -16.02 7.93
CA TYR A 14 -14.82 -14.95 6.99
C TYR A 14 -14.59 -13.64 7.74
N SER A 15 -15.54 -13.25 8.57
CA SER A 15 -15.45 -12.01 9.36
C SER A 15 -14.27 -12.03 10.33
N GLN A 16 -13.95 -13.19 10.93
CA GLN A 16 -12.76 -13.34 11.79
C GLN A 16 -11.47 -13.07 11.03
N ILE A 17 -11.33 -13.62 9.82
CA ILE A 17 -10.13 -13.43 9.00
C ILE A 17 -10.01 -11.95 8.59
N VAL A 18 -11.06 -11.37 8.03
CA VAL A 18 -11.02 -9.97 7.56
C VAL A 18 -10.75 -9.00 8.71
N ALA A 19 -11.42 -9.18 9.85
CA ALA A 19 -11.20 -8.37 11.04
C ALA A 19 -9.78 -8.55 11.62
N GLY A 20 -9.24 -9.78 11.59
CA GLY A 20 -7.87 -10.07 12.00
C GLY A 20 -6.83 -9.36 11.12
N VAL A 21 -7.00 -9.42 9.79
CA VAL A 21 -6.14 -8.70 8.83
C VAL A 21 -6.25 -7.18 9.04
N ALA A 22 -7.46 -6.66 9.22
CA ALA A 22 -7.69 -5.24 9.49
C ALA A 22 -6.98 -4.78 10.77
N ALA A 23 -7.13 -5.52 11.87
CA ALA A 23 -6.50 -5.21 13.15
C ALA A 23 -4.96 -5.21 13.06
N GLU A 24 -4.37 -6.14 12.28
CA GLU A 24 -2.92 -6.26 12.11
C GLU A 24 -2.34 -5.16 11.21
N LEU A 25 -3.06 -4.73 10.15
CA LEU A 25 -2.48 -3.87 9.11
C LEU A 25 -2.91 -2.41 9.16
N THR A 26 -4.09 -2.07 9.70
CA THR A 26 -4.58 -0.68 9.66
C THR A 26 -3.60 0.31 10.30
N GLY A 27 -2.98 -0.08 11.43
CA GLY A 27 -1.96 0.75 12.09
C GLY A 27 -0.65 0.88 11.32
N LYS A 28 -0.38 -0.01 10.36
CA LYS A 28 0.87 -0.07 9.59
C LYS A 28 0.76 0.55 8.19
N VAL A 29 -0.44 1.04 7.84
CA VAL A 29 -0.71 1.73 6.58
C VAL A 29 -0.92 3.21 6.85
N ALA A 30 0.01 4.03 6.39
CA ALA A 30 -0.05 5.49 6.50
C ALA A 30 -0.96 6.10 5.43
N SER A 31 -1.60 7.22 5.76
CA SER A 31 -2.10 8.20 4.79
C SER A 31 -0.96 9.10 4.34
N LEU A 32 -0.82 9.29 3.05
CA LEU A 32 0.16 10.20 2.47
C LEU A 32 -0.49 11.49 2.01
N ARG A 33 0.14 12.62 2.38
CA ARG A 33 -0.12 13.94 1.79
C ARG A 33 1.15 14.39 1.06
N VAL A 34 1.03 14.55 -0.25
CA VAL A 34 2.14 14.85 -1.15
C VAL A 34 1.87 16.18 -1.83
N PRO A 35 2.70 17.23 -1.65
CA PRO A 35 2.54 18.49 -2.34
C PRO A 35 2.65 18.30 -3.86
N ARG A 36 1.69 18.79 -4.63
CA ARG A 36 1.80 18.84 -6.10
C ARG A 36 2.61 20.04 -6.51
N GLN A 37 3.71 19.80 -7.22
CA GLN A 37 4.47 20.87 -7.89
C GLN A 37 3.90 21.05 -9.31
N GLY A 38 3.39 22.25 -9.62
CA GLY A 38 3.01 22.65 -10.97
C GLY A 38 1.60 23.23 -11.09
N SER A 39 1.43 24.17 -12.04
CA SER A 39 0.17 24.80 -12.45
C SER A 39 -0.65 25.56 -11.39
N GLY A 40 -0.08 26.62 -10.77
CA GLY A 40 -0.87 27.77 -10.29
C GLY A 40 -1.88 27.57 -9.15
N ARG A 41 -2.22 26.37 -8.78
CA ARG A 41 -3.01 26.04 -7.60
C ARG A 41 -2.23 25.06 -6.71
N ALA A 42 -1.99 25.48 -5.48
CA ALA A 42 -1.48 24.58 -4.46
C ALA A 42 -2.49 23.42 -4.29
N GLY A 43 -2.09 22.21 -4.67
CA GLY A 43 -2.89 20.99 -4.53
C GLY A 43 -2.07 19.93 -3.84
N GLU A 44 -2.75 18.97 -3.22
CA GLU A 44 -2.13 17.79 -2.63
C GLU A 44 -2.55 16.54 -3.41
N SER A 45 -1.64 15.60 -3.58
CA SER A 45 -1.95 14.23 -3.92
C SER A 45 -2.16 13.46 -2.64
N LEU A 46 -3.18 12.63 -2.60
CA LEU A 46 -3.49 11.74 -1.49
C LEU A 46 -3.27 10.30 -1.91
N GLY A 47 -2.75 9.49 -1.00
CA GLY A 47 -2.56 8.07 -1.19
C GLY A 47 -2.26 7.38 0.13
N SER A 48 -1.82 6.14 0.04
CA SER A 48 -1.44 5.31 1.18
C SER A 48 0.01 4.86 1.04
N ALA A 49 0.61 4.39 2.14
CA ALA A 49 1.90 3.73 2.14
C ALA A 49 1.96 2.66 3.23
N VAL A 50 2.71 1.61 2.99
CA VAL A 50 2.91 0.49 3.92
C VAL A 50 4.28 0.61 4.58
N VAL A 51 4.34 0.59 5.91
CA VAL A 51 5.61 0.46 6.65
C VAL A 51 6.16 -0.94 6.43
N TYR A 52 7.36 -1.07 5.86
CA TYR A 52 7.94 -2.37 5.56
C TYR A 52 9.28 -2.67 6.22
N THR A 53 9.91 -1.66 6.88
CA THR A 53 11.11 -1.87 7.68
C THR A 53 11.01 -1.18 9.04
N SER A 54 11.70 -1.74 10.03
CA SER A 54 11.71 -1.19 11.40
C SER A 54 12.46 0.14 11.53
N ASP A 55 13.28 0.50 10.55
CA ASP A 55 14.01 1.76 10.49
C ASP A 55 13.26 2.84 9.68
N GLY A 56 11.97 2.63 9.38
CA GLY A 56 11.05 3.65 8.88
C GLY A 56 11.00 3.82 7.37
N PHE A 57 11.32 2.77 6.59
CA PHE A 57 11.01 2.80 5.16
C PHE A 57 9.55 2.42 4.91
N LEU A 58 8.93 3.11 3.94
CA LEU A 58 7.57 2.85 3.50
C LEU A 58 7.55 2.58 2.00
N LEU A 59 6.65 1.67 1.58
CA LEU A 59 6.33 1.39 0.19
C LEU A 59 5.03 2.08 -0.20
N THR A 60 5.03 2.68 -1.41
CA THR A 60 3.84 3.28 -2.03
C THR A 60 3.95 3.18 -3.55
N ASN A 61 2.99 3.76 -4.29
CA ASN A 61 3.09 3.85 -5.74
C ASN A 61 3.88 5.09 -6.19
N ALA A 62 4.56 4.97 -7.32
CA ALA A 62 5.28 6.09 -7.93
C ALA A 62 4.33 7.22 -8.36
N HIS A 63 3.13 6.89 -8.87
CA HIS A 63 2.13 7.90 -9.25
C HIS A 63 1.58 8.70 -8.06
N VAL A 64 1.62 8.16 -6.83
CA VAL A 64 1.20 8.87 -5.61
C VAL A 64 2.16 10.00 -5.30
N VAL A 65 3.46 9.73 -5.37
CA VAL A 65 4.50 10.73 -5.06
C VAL A 65 4.82 11.62 -6.26
N GLY A 66 4.67 11.12 -7.48
CA GLY A 66 5.03 11.85 -8.70
C GLY A 66 6.48 12.32 -8.66
N SER A 67 6.71 13.62 -8.84
CA SER A 67 8.03 14.26 -8.74
C SER A 67 8.36 14.83 -7.36
N ALA A 68 7.48 14.66 -6.38
CA ALA A 68 7.68 15.22 -5.03
C ALA A 68 8.83 14.53 -4.30
N GLN A 69 9.70 15.32 -3.68
CA GLN A 69 10.84 14.84 -2.91
C GLN A 69 10.48 14.60 -1.43
N SER A 70 9.35 15.13 -0.98
CA SER A 70 8.93 15.05 0.42
C SER A 70 7.42 15.18 0.57
N GLY A 71 6.92 14.82 1.73
CA GLY A 71 5.51 14.94 2.12
C GLY A 71 5.32 14.55 3.58
N THR A 72 4.09 14.26 3.96
CA THR A 72 3.73 13.82 5.32
C THR A 72 3.04 12.47 5.27
N ALA A 73 3.47 11.56 6.14
CA ALA A 73 2.81 10.28 6.41
C ALA A 73 2.10 10.37 7.77
N SER A 74 0.81 10.05 7.81
CA SER A 74 -0.01 10.06 9.03
C SER A 74 -0.54 8.65 9.29
N PHE A 75 -0.44 8.19 10.54
CA PHE A 75 -0.84 6.85 10.96
C PHE A 75 -2.16 6.86 11.73
N GLY A 76 -2.77 5.69 11.85
CA GLY A 76 -4.08 5.53 12.51
C GLY A 76 -4.12 5.84 14.00
N ASP A 77 -2.96 5.85 14.66
CA ASP A 77 -2.79 6.26 16.08
C ASP A 77 -2.72 7.78 16.26
N GLY A 78 -2.85 8.56 15.18
CA GLY A 78 -2.74 10.02 15.17
C GLY A 78 -1.31 10.55 15.05
N THR A 79 -0.29 9.69 15.03
CA THR A 79 1.08 10.13 14.79
C THR A 79 1.28 10.53 13.32
N SER A 80 2.19 11.48 13.09
CA SER A 80 2.57 11.92 11.76
C SER A 80 4.06 12.15 11.69
N ALA A 81 4.65 11.77 10.57
CA ALA A 81 6.07 11.99 10.30
C ALA A 81 6.26 12.60 8.91
N PRO A 82 7.13 13.61 8.75
CA PRO A 82 7.57 13.99 7.42
C PRO A 82 8.35 12.84 6.78
N PHE A 83 8.27 12.71 5.47
CA PHE A 83 9.07 11.73 4.74
C PHE A 83 9.84 12.37 3.59
N THR A 84 10.89 11.69 3.16
CA THR A 84 11.61 11.96 1.91
C THR A 84 11.40 10.81 0.94
N THR A 85 11.25 11.11 -0.35
CA THR A 85 11.25 10.11 -1.42
C THR A 85 12.68 9.63 -1.64
N VAL A 86 12.94 8.36 -1.37
CA VAL A 86 14.26 7.74 -1.56
C VAL A 86 14.48 7.37 -3.01
N GLY A 87 13.44 6.84 -3.64
CA GLY A 87 13.41 6.48 -5.05
C GLY A 87 11.98 6.20 -5.51
N ALA A 88 11.73 6.44 -6.78
CA ALA A 88 10.48 6.11 -7.45
C ALA A 88 10.78 5.59 -8.85
N ASP A 89 10.13 4.51 -9.23
CA ASP A 89 10.16 3.96 -10.58
C ASP A 89 8.75 4.01 -11.20
N PRO A 90 8.50 4.99 -12.08
CA PRO A 90 7.21 5.09 -12.76
C PRO A 90 6.88 3.89 -13.65
N LEU A 91 7.88 3.09 -14.04
CA LEU A 91 7.68 1.94 -14.90
C LEU A 91 7.22 0.69 -14.14
N SER A 92 7.59 0.54 -12.87
CA SER A 92 7.04 -0.48 -11.96
C SER A 92 5.87 0.06 -11.12
N ASP A 93 5.63 1.36 -11.16
CA ASP A 93 4.69 2.08 -10.30
C ASP A 93 4.95 1.87 -8.81
N LEU A 94 6.21 1.74 -8.40
CA LEU A 94 6.61 1.64 -7.01
C LEU A 94 7.49 2.81 -6.58
N ALA A 95 7.36 3.23 -5.33
CA ALA A 95 8.23 4.21 -4.69
C ALA A 95 8.56 3.81 -3.26
N VAL A 96 9.76 4.17 -2.84
CA VAL A 96 10.28 3.98 -1.49
C VAL A 96 10.41 5.33 -0.82
N LEU A 97 9.86 5.45 0.37
CA LEU A 97 9.91 6.64 1.20
C LEU A 97 10.69 6.34 2.48
N ARG A 98 11.27 7.38 3.08
CA ARG A 98 11.91 7.31 4.39
C ARG A 98 11.23 8.30 5.34
N ALA A 99 10.58 7.82 6.37
CA ALA A 99 10.02 8.65 7.44
C ALA A 99 11.14 9.25 8.30
N ALA A 100 11.00 10.52 8.66
CA ALA A 100 11.92 11.25 9.53
C ALA A 100 11.42 11.30 10.98
N GLY A 101 10.89 10.19 11.48
CA GLY A 101 10.35 10.07 12.83
C GLY A 101 9.93 8.64 13.15
N PRO A 102 9.34 8.40 14.31
CA PRO A 102 8.87 7.07 14.69
C PRO A 102 7.77 6.60 13.72
N THR A 103 7.82 5.32 13.40
CA THR A 103 6.81 4.63 12.61
C THR A 103 6.28 3.42 13.39
N PRO A 104 5.07 2.97 13.11
CA PRO A 104 4.59 1.68 13.61
C PRO A 104 5.53 0.53 13.22
N PRO A 105 5.43 -0.64 13.90
CA PRO A 105 6.14 -1.84 13.47
C PRO A 105 5.84 -2.19 12.02
N PRO A 106 6.80 -2.77 11.27
CA PRO A 106 6.62 -3.07 9.85
C PRO A 106 5.53 -4.14 9.63
N ALA A 107 4.88 -4.08 8.48
CA ALA A 107 4.03 -5.14 7.99
C ALA A 107 4.89 -6.35 7.57
N LYS A 108 4.35 -7.54 7.76
CA LYS A 108 4.97 -8.76 7.23
C LYS A 108 4.72 -8.82 5.73
N LEU A 109 5.75 -9.12 4.96
CA LEU A 109 5.62 -9.38 3.53
C LEU A 109 5.32 -10.86 3.30
N GLY A 110 4.49 -11.13 2.30
CA GLY A 110 4.21 -12.46 1.79
C GLY A 110 4.81 -12.66 0.39
N GLU A 111 4.52 -13.79 -0.21
CA GLU A 111 5.00 -14.18 -1.54
C GLU A 111 3.84 -14.13 -2.53
N ALA A 112 3.89 -13.20 -3.49
CA ALA A 112 2.84 -13.07 -4.50
C ALA A 112 2.76 -14.31 -5.42
N ASP A 113 3.88 -15.00 -5.60
CA ASP A 113 3.98 -16.20 -6.45
C ASP A 113 3.30 -17.43 -5.82
N GLU A 114 2.98 -17.39 -4.51
CA GLU A 114 2.21 -18.43 -3.81
C GLU A 114 0.69 -18.25 -3.92
N LEU A 115 0.22 -17.13 -4.47
CA LEU A 115 -1.20 -16.85 -4.60
C LEU A 115 -1.88 -17.78 -5.60
N VAL A 116 -3.14 -18.10 -5.32
CA VAL A 116 -3.98 -18.86 -6.24
C VAL A 116 -5.28 -18.08 -6.53
N VAL A 117 -5.81 -18.22 -7.75
CA VAL A 117 -7.09 -17.63 -8.14
C VAL A 117 -8.19 -18.15 -7.23
N GLY A 118 -9.04 -17.25 -6.73
CA GLY A 118 -10.10 -17.54 -5.75
C GLY A 118 -9.64 -17.41 -4.28
N GLN A 119 -8.35 -17.23 -4.00
CA GLN A 119 -7.85 -16.99 -2.65
C GLN A 119 -8.35 -15.66 -2.10
N LEU A 120 -8.80 -15.64 -0.83
CA LEU A 120 -9.21 -14.44 -0.12
C LEU A 120 -8.03 -13.46 -0.01
N VAL A 121 -8.27 -12.21 -0.37
CA VAL A 121 -7.35 -11.08 -0.16
C VAL A 121 -8.10 -9.91 0.46
N VAL A 122 -7.36 -9.12 1.22
CA VAL A 122 -7.88 -7.93 1.94
C VAL A 122 -7.06 -6.73 1.51
N ALA A 123 -7.73 -5.73 0.95
CA ALA A 123 -7.11 -4.46 0.63
C ALA A 123 -7.25 -3.49 1.81
N VAL A 124 -6.14 -2.92 2.23
CA VAL A 124 -6.06 -1.95 3.33
C VAL A 124 -5.43 -0.67 2.81
N GLY A 125 -6.14 0.44 2.95
CA GLY A 125 -5.66 1.77 2.63
C GLY A 125 -5.97 2.75 3.75
N ASN A 126 -5.43 3.96 3.66
CA ASN A 126 -5.71 5.04 4.61
C ASN A 126 -5.88 6.38 3.88
N PRO A 127 -6.93 6.51 3.05
CA PRO A 127 -7.07 7.62 2.10
C PRO A 127 -7.17 9.01 2.75
N LEU A 128 -7.63 9.10 3.98
CA LEU A 128 -7.90 10.38 4.64
C LEU A 128 -7.24 10.51 6.03
N GLY A 129 -6.46 9.51 6.45
CA GLY A 129 -5.91 9.47 7.81
C GLY A 129 -6.96 9.23 8.91
N LEU A 130 -8.18 8.84 8.52
CA LEU A 130 -9.34 8.68 9.40
C LEU A 130 -9.61 7.19 9.70
N ALA A 131 -8.62 6.46 10.22
CA ALA A 131 -8.77 5.07 10.68
C ALA A 131 -8.80 3.96 9.61
N GLY A 132 -8.29 4.23 8.40
CA GLY A 132 -8.11 3.19 7.38
C GLY A 132 -9.40 2.83 6.63
N SER A 133 -9.21 2.24 5.46
CA SER A 133 -10.27 1.65 4.64
C SER A 133 -9.91 0.19 4.40
N VAL A 134 -10.82 -0.72 4.72
CA VAL A 134 -10.63 -2.15 4.57
C VAL A 134 -11.70 -2.69 3.64
N THR A 135 -11.29 -3.37 2.60
CA THR A 135 -12.18 -4.09 1.69
C THR A 135 -11.64 -5.50 1.46
N ALA A 136 -12.52 -6.46 1.27
CA ALA A 136 -12.12 -7.83 1.03
C ALA A 136 -12.70 -8.34 -0.29
N GLY A 137 -11.99 -9.25 -0.91
CA GLY A 137 -12.35 -9.90 -2.16
C GLY A 137 -11.48 -11.13 -2.37
N VAL A 138 -11.37 -11.56 -3.62
CA VAL A 138 -10.53 -12.69 -3.99
C VAL A 138 -9.49 -12.28 -5.03
N VAL A 139 -8.46 -13.09 -5.17
CA VAL A 139 -7.59 -13.04 -6.36
C VAL A 139 -8.43 -13.45 -7.56
N SER A 140 -8.75 -12.51 -8.44
CA SER A 140 -9.57 -12.74 -9.63
C SER A 140 -8.75 -13.27 -10.79
N ALA A 141 -7.48 -12.84 -10.91
CA ALA A 141 -6.53 -13.33 -11.90
C ALA A 141 -5.09 -13.03 -11.47
N LEU A 142 -4.15 -13.78 -12.01
CA LEU A 142 -2.69 -13.63 -11.85
C LEU A 142 -2.03 -13.53 -13.22
N GLY A 143 -0.76 -13.12 -13.26
CA GLY A 143 0.01 -13.02 -14.50
C GLY A 143 -0.52 -11.98 -15.48
N ARG A 144 -1.26 -10.98 -15.02
CA ARG A 144 -1.70 -9.85 -15.85
C ARG A 144 -0.55 -8.87 -16.07
N SER A 145 -0.57 -8.20 -17.21
CA SER A 145 0.39 -7.15 -17.53
C SER A 145 -0.33 -5.81 -17.61
N LEU A 146 0.18 -4.82 -16.89
CA LEU A 146 -0.34 -3.45 -16.89
C LEU A 146 0.62 -2.55 -17.66
N PRO A 147 0.19 -1.93 -18.77
CA PRO A 147 1.04 -0.98 -19.49
C PRO A 147 1.25 0.30 -18.67
N THR A 148 2.51 0.68 -18.49
CA THR A 148 2.91 1.93 -17.86
C THR A 148 3.71 2.77 -18.85
N ARG A 149 3.69 4.10 -18.66
CA ARG A 149 4.45 5.05 -19.46
C ARG A 149 5.12 6.09 -18.57
N SER A 150 6.37 6.41 -18.92
CA SER A 150 7.10 7.53 -18.34
C SER A 150 7.76 8.31 -19.48
N GLY A 151 7.16 9.43 -19.87
CA GLY A 151 7.57 10.18 -21.08
C GLY A 151 7.44 9.33 -22.34
N ALA A 152 8.54 9.15 -23.07
CA ALA A 152 8.61 8.33 -24.29
C ALA A 152 8.85 6.83 -23.98
N ALA A 153 9.22 6.47 -22.76
CA ALA A 153 9.45 5.09 -22.34
C ALA A 153 8.14 4.42 -21.94
N GLY A 154 7.95 3.18 -22.38
CA GLY A 154 6.84 2.32 -21.96
C GLY A 154 7.36 0.97 -21.49
N ARG A 155 6.72 0.40 -20.46
CA ARG A 155 7.00 -0.94 -19.96
C ARG A 155 5.68 -1.61 -19.58
N LEU A 156 5.69 -2.92 -19.49
CA LEU A 156 4.64 -3.68 -18.85
C LEU A 156 5.07 -3.97 -17.42
N ILE A 157 4.21 -3.67 -16.45
CA ILE A 157 4.32 -4.27 -15.12
C ILE A 157 3.78 -5.69 -15.29
N GLU A 158 4.62 -6.67 -15.10
CA GLU A 158 4.27 -8.09 -15.22
C GLU A 158 3.75 -8.62 -13.88
N ASP A 159 3.06 -9.76 -13.94
CA ASP A 159 2.56 -10.51 -12.78
C ASP A 159 1.60 -9.72 -11.87
N VAL A 160 0.93 -8.68 -12.40
CA VAL A 160 -0.04 -7.88 -11.63
C VAL A 160 -1.14 -8.77 -11.06
N ILE A 161 -1.43 -8.59 -9.77
CA ILE A 161 -2.52 -9.26 -9.07
C ILE A 161 -3.81 -8.53 -9.38
N GLN A 162 -4.79 -9.23 -9.95
CA GLN A 162 -6.15 -8.72 -10.13
C GLN A 162 -7.04 -9.20 -8.99
N THR A 163 -7.84 -8.30 -8.41
CA THR A 163 -8.80 -8.58 -7.34
C THR A 163 -10.12 -7.85 -7.56
N ASP A 164 -11.20 -8.38 -7.02
CA ASP A 164 -12.50 -7.72 -6.92
C ASP A 164 -12.69 -6.98 -5.58
N ALA A 165 -11.69 -7.03 -4.69
CA ALA A 165 -11.67 -6.14 -3.52
C ALA A 165 -11.77 -4.68 -3.98
N ALA A 166 -12.73 -3.93 -3.42
CA ALA A 166 -13.01 -2.57 -3.87
C ALA A 166 -11.84 -1.64 -3.56
N LEU A 167 -11.20 -1.12 -4.61
CA LEU A 167 -10.16 -0.11 -4.51
C LEU A 167 -10.77 1.26 -4.83
N ASN A 168 -10.69 2.17 -3.87
CA ASN A 168 -11.19 3.54 -3.99
C ASN A 168 -10.00 4.53 -4.09
N PRO A 169 -10.23 5.76 -4.61
CA PRO A 169 -9.21 6.80 -4.59
C PRO A 169 -8.61 7.00 -3.21
N GLY A 170 -7.28 7.00 -3.13
CA GLY A 170 -6.52 7.07 -1.88
C GLY A 170 -6.11 5.70 -1.32
N ASN A 171 -6.66 4.59 -1.79
CA ASN A 171 -6.15 3.24 -1.45
C ASN A 171 -4.85 2.90 -2.21
N SER A 172 -4.53 3.63 -3.29
CA SER A 172 -3.25 3.48 -4.01
C SER A 172 -2.08 3.66 -3.05
N GLY A 173 -1.12 2.74 -3.12
CA GLY A 173 0.02 2.65 -2.20
C GLY A 173 -0.26 1.88 -0.91
N GLY A 174 -1.51 1.51 -0.64
CA GLY A 174 -1.89 0.65 0.48
C GLY A 174 -1.59 -0.82 0.22
N ALA A 175 -1.85 -1.65 1.23
CA ALA A 175 -1.57 -3.07 1.20
C ALA A 175 -2.68 -3.87 0.52
N LEU A 176 -2.30 -4.86 -0.31
CA LEU A 176 -3.11 -6.05 -0.57
C LEU A 176 -2.50 -7.19 0.25
N ALA A 177 -3.28 -7.81 1.11
CA ALA A 177 -2.81 -8.84 2.03
C ALA A 177 -3.55 -10.15 1.88
N ASP A 178 -2.88 -11.24 2.22
CA ASP A 178 -3.48 -12.56 2.34
C ASP A 178 -4.24 -12.73 3.68
N SER A 179 -4.85 -13.90 3.87
CA SER A 179 -5.61 -14.24 5.10
C SER A 179 -4.75 -14.32 6.37
N GLN A 180 -3.42 -14.30 6.24
CA GLN A 180 -2.46 -14.30 7.36
C GLN A 180 -1.91 -12.89 7.63
N ALA A 181 -2.51 -11.84 7.06
CA ALA A 181 -2.07 -10.46 7.14
C ALA A 181 -0.64 -10.23 6.59
N ARG A 182 -0.17 -11.07 5.65
CA ARG A 182 1.06 -10.85 4.92
C ARG A 182 0.76 -10.02 3.68
N VAL A 183 1.50 -8.93 3.48
CA VAL A 183 1.34 -8.06 2.30
C VAL A 183 1.91 -8.76 1.08
N VAL A 184 1.06 -9.05 0.11
CA VAL A 184 1.39 -9.74 -1.15
C VAL A 184 1.45 -8.79 -2.33
N GLY A 185 0.91 -7.57 -2.17
CA GLY A 185 0.95 -6.54 -3.21
C GLY A 185 0.70 -5.13 -2.68
N ILE A 186 1.03 -4.14 -3.51
CA ILE A 186 0.72 -2.73 -3.28
C ILE A 186 -0.45 -2.34 -4.20
N ASN A 187 -1.56 -1.92 -3.63
CA ASN A 187 -2.75 -1.48 -4.37
C ASN A 187 -2.39 -0.33 -5.31
N THR A 188 -2.72 -0.42 -6.60
CA THR A 188 -2.30 0.61 -7.55
C THR A 188 -3.46 1.22 -8.32
N ALA A 189 -4.11 0.50 -9.19
CA ALA A 189 -5.07 1.06 -10.15
C ALA A 189 -6.42 0.36 -10.08
N VAL A 190 -7.42 1.05 -10.61
CA VAL A 190 -8.73 0.46 -10.92
C VAL A 190 -8.84 0.44 -12.45
N ALA A 191 -8.88 -0.75 -13.04
CA ALA A 191 -9.00 -0.92 -14.49
C ALA A 191 -10.46 -0.90 -14.97
N GLY A 192 -11.41 -0.64 -14.08
CA GLY A 192 -12.85 -0.61 -14.33
C GLY A 192 -13.65 -0.98 -13.08
N VAL A 193 -14.96 -1.05 -13.18
CA VAL A 193 -15.81 -1.46 -12.05
C VAL A 193 -15.49 -2.91 -11.67
N GLY A 194 -15.12 -3.15 -10.42
CA GLY A 194 -14.78 -4.50 -9.91
C GLY A 194 -13.44 -5.05 -10.36
N LEU A 195 -12.55 -4.22 -10.89
CA LEU A 195 -11.21 -4.62 -11.37
C LEU A 195 -10.13 -3.84 -10.62
N GLY A 196 -9.86 -4.24 -9.38
CA GLY A 196 -8.71 -3.76 -8.61
C GLY A 196 -7.43 -4.43 -9.08
N LEU A 197 -6.34 -3.67 -9.12
CA LEU A 197 -5.01 -4.14 -9.47
C LEU A 197 -4.02 -3.83 -8.35
N ALA A 198 -3.09 -4.75 -8.09
CA ALA A 198 -1.98 -4.53 -7.17
C ALA A 198 -0.65 -4.96 -7.81
N VAL A 199 0.38 -4.17 -7.59
CA VAL A 199 1.76 -4.52 -7.96
C VAL A 199 2.25 -5.56 -6.97
N PRO A 200 2.72 -6.74 -7.42
CA PRO A 200 3.15 -7.80 -6.52
C PRO A 200 4.35 -7.35 -5.67
N VAL A 201 4.34 -7.73 -4.40
CA VAL A 201 5.50 -7.64 -3.53
C VAL A 201 6.27 -8.93 -3.70
N LYS A 202 7.50 -8.84 -4.20
CA LYS A 202 8.46 -9.95 -4.25
C LYS A 202 9.55 -9.69 -3.22
N GLN A 203 10.14 -10.73 -2.69
CA GLN A 203 11.24 -10.62 -1.71
C GLN A 203 12.43 -9.78 -2.25
N GLU A 204 12.55 -9.67 -3.58
CA GLU A 204 13.49 -8.78 -4.26
C GLU A 204 13.28 -7.29 -3.94
N LEU A 205 12.10 -6.87 -3.41
CA LEU A 205 11.94 -5.53 -2.86
C LEU A 205 12.85 -5.26 -1.65
N SER A 206 13.33 -6.29 -0.96
CA SER A 206 14.41 -6.15 0.02
C SER A 206 15.72 -5.70 -0.64
N GLU A 207 15.95 -6.11 -1.89
CA GLU A 207 17.06 -5.65 -2.72
C GLU A 207 16.84 -4.23 -3.26
N TYR A 208 15.57 -3.86 -3.57
CA TYR A 208 15.23 -2.49 -3.97
C TYR A 208 15.47 -1.50 -2.82
N GLY A 209 15.17 -1.89 -1.58
CA GLY A 209 15.55 -1.14 -0.38
C GLY A 209 17.07 -1.01 -0.23
N ARG A 210 17.82 -2.09 -0.50
CA ARG A 210 19.29 -2.09 -0.54
C ARG A 210 19.84 -1.29 -1.71
N PHE A 211 19.22 -1.36 -2.88
CA PHE A 211 19.55 -0.57 -4.07
C PHE A 211 19.34 0.93 -3.81
N CYS A 212 18.24 1.32 -3.20
CA CYS A 212 18.01 2.71 -2.80
C CYS A 212 19.02 3.17 -1.72
N THR A 213 19.45 2.30 -0.83
CA THR A 213 20.50 2.59 0.16
C THR A 213 21.86 2.71 -0.51
N ALA A 214 22.18 1.84 -1.48
CA ALA A 214 23.43 1.91 -2.25
C ALA A 214 23.51 3.17 -3.12
N LEU A 215 22.40 3.60 -3.76
CA LEU A 215 22.34 4.87 -4.50
C LEU A 215 22.55 6.08 -3.60
N ARG A 216 22.15 6.00 -2.34
CA ARG A 216 22.39 7.06 -1.34
C ARG A 216 23.85 7.15 -0.93
N ALA A 217 24.51 6.01 -0.71
CA ALA A 217 25.93 5.94 -0.38
C ALA A 217 26.84 6.43 -1.53
N ALA A 218 26.41 6.24 -2.79
CA ALA A 218 27.15 6.70 -3.97
C ALA A 218 26.97 8.20 -4.28
N ARG A 219 26.09 8.92 -3.55
CA ARG A 219 25.85 10.37 -3.68
C ARG A 219 26.42 11.21 -2.54
N GLN A 220 27.09 10.59 -1.57
CA GLN A 220 27.92 11.22 -0.52
C GLN A 220 29.40 11.13 -0.87
#